data_09607b1c240ef2e8e092f5b1f9aa8f7e
#
_entry.id   09607b1c240ef2e8e092f5b1f9aa8f7e
#
_cell.length_a   1.000
_cell.length_b   1.000
_cell.length_c   1.000
_cell.angle_alpha   90.00
_cell.angle_beta   90.00
_cell.angle_gamma   90.00
#
_symmetry.space_group_name_H-M   'P 1'
#
loop_
_entity.id
_entity.type
_entity.pdbx_description
1 polymer ?
#
loop_
_entity_poly.entity_id
_entity_poly.type
_entity_poly.pdbx_seq_one_letter_code
_entity_poly.pdbx_strand_id
1 'polypeptide(L)'
;LIINTSEKTGGAAIAARRLMEALKNSGVQVQMLVRDRQTDAADVVELPPSWLNMWRFIWERLVIWKANRFKRHNLFEVDIANTGIDVTELPEFKQADIIHLHWVNQGMLSLKQLRKITASGKPVVWTMHDMWPFTGICHYADDCARYETGCSHCPKLYGKGRAHDLAWKVFRQKAQWMAESNIRFVACSRWLEGLARKSLLLQGKHVTNIPNAINTQLYHPQDKQAVRRKLGLPADRKLILFGSMKTTDKRKGVDYLIEACHLLLRDHPELESRAGVVLMGKQAEESAALLPFTCYNMDYVTDEHRLVDIYNAVDLYVTPSLQDNLPNTIVEAMACGIPCVGFNVGGIPQMIDHLHNGYVAEYRS
;
A
#
# COMPACT_ATOMS: atom_id res chain seq x y z
N LEU A 1 -20.57 -4.87 1.18
CA LEU A 1 -19.84 -4.31 2.32
C LEU A 1 -18.33 -4.42 2.05
N ILE A 2 -17.63 -3.30 2.00
CA ILE A 2 -16.15 -3.24 1.98
C ILE A 2 -15.66 -3.26 3.42
N ILE A 3 -14.62 -4.07 3.72
CA ILE A 3 -14.02 -4.15 5.05
C ILE A 3 -12.53 -3.84 4.93
N ASN A 4 -12.08 -2.78 5.62
CA ASN A 4 -10.68 -2.33 5.64
C ASN A 4 -10.31 -1.79 7.03
N THR A 5 -9.05 -1.86 7.44
CA THR A 5 -8.64 -1.43 8.78
C THR A 5 -8.79 0.07 8.99
N SER A 6 -8.39 0.88 8.04
CA SER A 6 -8.47 2.34 8.10
C SER A 6 -9.24 2.91 6.91
N GLU A 7 -9.91 4.05 7.10
CA GLU A 7 -10.63 4.73 6.02
C GLU A 7 -9.69 5.40 5.01
N LYS A 8 -8.65 6.09 5.48
CA LYS A 8 -7.76 6.92 4.63
C LYS A 8 -6.26 6.65 4.81
N THR A 9 -5.85 5.95 5.86
CA THR A 9 -4.44 5.79 6.16
C THR A 9 -3.83 4.64 5.37
N GLY A 10 -2.91 4.98 4.46
CA GLY A 10 -2.15 4.02 3.65
C GLY A 10 -2.79 3.72 2.29
N GLY A 11 -1.97 3.16 1.38
CA GLY A 11 -2.36 2.92 -0.02
C GLY A 11 -3.56 2.00 -0.19
N ALA A 12 -3.70 0.98 0.67
CA ALA A 12 -4.83 0.06 0.67
C ALA A 12 -6.15 0.75 1.02
N ALA A 13 -6.13 1.66 2.01
CA ALA A 13 -7.30 2.43 2.42
C ALA A 13 -7.77 3.37 1.31
N ILE A 14 -6.85 4.11 0.71
CA ILE A 14 -7.14 4.99 -0.44
C ILE A 14 -7.73 4.19 -1.61
N ALA A 15 -7.14 3.03 -1.94
CA ALA A 15 -7.66 2.18 -3.02
C ALA A 15 -9.07 1.62 -2.72
N ALA A 16 -9.31 1.19 -1.47
CA ALA A 16 -10.63 0.70 -1.04
C ALA A 16 -11.70 1.80 -1.11
N ARG A 17 -11.36 3.02 -0.69
CA ARG A 17 -12.26 4.17 -0.76
C ARG A 17 -12.58 4.56 -2.21
N ARG A 18 -11.58 4.65 -3.07
CA ARG A 18 -11.77 4.92 -4.51
C ARG A 18 -12.63 3.87 -5.18
N LEU A 19 -12.45 2.60 -4.82
CA LEU A 19 -13.32 1.53 -5.30
C LEU A 19 -14.76 1.72 -4.79
N MET A 20 -14.96 2.07 -3.52
CA MET A 20 -16.29 2.37 -2.98
C MET A 20 -16.98 3.48 -3.78
N GLU A 21 -16.29 4.57 -4.03
CA GLU A 21 -16.81 5.71 -4.82
C GLU A 21 -17.14 5.28 -6.26
N ALA A 22 -16.26 4.52 -6.92
CA ALA A 22 -16.48 4.02 -8.27
C ALA A 22 -17.72 3.09 -8.36
N LEU A 23 -17.88 2.20 -7.38
CA LEU A 23 -19.04 1.31 -7.30
C LEU A 23 -20.34 2.10 -7.08
N LYS A 24 -20.33 3.10 -6.20
CA LYS A 24 -21.49 3.99 -5.98
C LYS A 24 -21.87 4.75 -7.25
N ASN A 25 -20.88 5.29 -7.96
CA ASN A 25 -21.11 5.96 -9.25
C ASN A 25 -21.65 5.03 -10.33
N SER A 26 -21.46 3.71 -10.17
CA SER A 26 -22.01 2.66 -11.02
C SER A 26 -23.36 2.11 -10.54
N GLY A 27 -24.00 2.76 -9.55
CA GLY A 27 -25.32 2.39 -9.02
C GLY A 27 -25.33 1.27 -7.99
N VAL A 28 -24.17 0.82 -7.49
CA VAL A 28 -24.08 -0.19 -6.42
C VAL A 28 -24.24 0.48 -5.06
N GLN A 29 -25.07 -0.09 -4.19
CA GLN A 29 -25.14 0.33 -2.79
C GLN A 29 -23.91 -0.22 -2.04
N VAL A 30 -23.05 0.67 -1.53
CA VAL A 30 -21.81 0.29 -0.87
C VAL A 30 -21.67 1.00 0.46
N GLN A 31 -21.28 0.24 1.47
CA GLN A 31 -20.81 0.75 2.76
C GLN A 31 -19.40 0.25 3.03
N MET A 32 -18.61 1.03 3.74
CA MET A 32 -17.27 0.66 4.18
C MET A 32 -17.24 0.53 5.71
N LEU A 33 -16.87 -0.66 6.20
CA LEU A 33 -16.64 -0.93 7.61
C LEU A 33 -15.16 -0.79 7.95
N VAL A 34 -14.84 0.11 8.86
CA VAL A 34 -13.45 0.41 9.26
C VAL A 34 -13.28 0.36 10.77
N ARG A 35 -12.05 0.11 11.21
CA ARG A 35 -11.68 0.32 12.62
C ARG A 35 -11.33 1.78 12.90
N ASP A 36 -10.61 2.41 11.98
CA ASP A 36 -10.08 3.77 12.12
C ASP A 36 -10.79 4.70 11.12
N ARG A 37 -11.92 5.28 11.53
CA ARG A 37 -12.69 6.26 10.76
C ARG A 37 -12.03 7.63 10.84
N GLN A 38 -12.04 8.36 9.72
CA GLN A 38 -11.36 9.65 9.60
C GLN A 38 -12.23 10.75 8.97
N THR A 39 -13.45 10.42 8.58
CA THR A 39 -14.44 11.38 8.04
C THR A 39 -15.83 11.12 8.63
N ASP A 40 -16.76 12.07 8.41
CA ASP A 40 -18.16 11.94 8.80
C ASP A 40 -19.05 11.41 7.66
N ALA A 41 -18.43 10.74 6.65
CA ALA A 41 -19.17 10.15 5.53
C ALA A 41 -20.19 9.12 6.04
N ALA A 42 -21.46 9.24 5.62
CA ALA A 42 -22.57 8.42 6.11
C ALA A 42 -22.45 6.93 5.70
N ASP A 43 -21.71 6.65 4.65
CA ASP A 43 -21.44 5.31 4.10
C ASP A 43 -20.19 4.66 4.67
N VAL A 44 -19.51 5.33 5.61
CA VAL A 44 -18.39 4.76 6.36
C VAL A 44 -18.83 4.48 7.78
N VAL A 45 -18.84 3.21 8.13
CA VAL A 45 -19.22 2.73 9.47
C VAL A 45 -17.97 2.41 10.27
N GLU A 46 -17.83 3.03 11.42
CA GLU A 46 -16.76 2.71 12.37
C GLU A 46 -17.16 1.55 13.26
N LEU A 47 -16.25 0.60 13.42
CA LEU A 47 -16.41 -0.40 14.47
C LEU A 47 -16.44 0.30 15.83
N PRO A 48 -17.31 -0.15 16.78
CA PRO A 48 -17.42 0.50 18.07
C PRO A 48 -16.06 0.81 18.66
N PRO A 49 -15.76 2.10 18.97
CA PRO A 49 -14.50 2.47 19.58
C PRO A 49 -14.35 1.75 20.90
N SER A 50 -13.31 0.97 21.02
CA SER A 50 -13.08 0.19 22.23
C SER A 50 -11.60 0.24 22.55
N TRP A 51 -11.29 0.52 23.83
CA TRP A 51 -9.96 0.30 24.36
C TRP A 51 -9.45 -1.13 24.03
N LEU A 52 -10.35 -2.08 23.82
CA LEU A 52 -10.05 -3.43 23.32
C LEU A 52 -9.39 -3.43 21.93
N ASN A 53 -9.68 -2.48 21.05
CA ASN A 53 -9.07 -2.42 19.71
C ASN A 53 -7.57 -2.12 19.83
N MET A 54 -7.20 -1.19 20.70
CA MET A 54 -5.80 -0.92 21.00
C MET A 54 -5.12 -2.11 21.68
N TRP A 55 -5.79 -2.78 22.62
CA TRP A 55 -5.26 -3.98 23.25
C TRP A 55 -5.08 -5.15 22.27
N ARG A 56 -5.98 -5.33 21.31
CA ARG A 56 -5.83 -6.32 20.23
C ARG A 56 -4.58 -6.07 19.42
N PHE A 57 -4.36 -4.83 19.00
CA PHE A 57 -3.13 -4.44 18.30
C PHE A 57 -1.88 -4.69 19.14
N ILE A 58 -1.87 -4.22 20.39
CA ILE A 58 -0.74 -4.42 21.32
C ILE A 58 -0.50 -5.91 21.55
N TRP A 59 -1.56 -6.70 21.76
CA TRP A 59 -1.45 -8.14 21.98
C TRP A 59 -0.79 -8.85 20.81
N GLU A 60 -1.18 -8.55 19.61
CA GLU A 60 -0.56 -9.10 18.40
C GLU A 60 0.92 -8.77 18.35
N ARG A 61 1.29 -7.50 18.58
CA ARG A 61 2.70 -7.06 18.64
C ARG A 61 3.48 -7.74 19.75
N LEU A 62 2.89 -7.94 20.93
CA LEU A 62 3.53 -8.68 22.03
C LEU A 62 3.82 -10.13 21.68
N VAL A 63 2.89 -10.82 21.01
CA VAL A 63 3.11 -12.21 20.57
C VAL A 63 4.25 -12.29 19.55
N ILE A 64 4.30 -11.37 18.58
CA ILE A 64 5.38 -11.29 17.59
C ILE A 64 6.72 -10.96 18.29
N TRP A 65 6.72 -10.00 19.21
CA TRP A 65 7.91 -9.62 19.98
C TRP A 65 8.47 -10.78 20.81
N LYS A 66 7.60 -11.56 21.46
CA LYS A 66 7.99 -12.80 22.17
C LYS A 66 8.58 -13.82 21.20
N ALA A 67 7.96 -14.03 20.02
CA ALA A 67 8.48 -14.94 19.00
C ALA A 67 9.85 -14.50 18.46
N ASN A 68 10.12 -13.19 18.44
CA ASN A 68 11.38 -12.58 18.10
C ASN A 68 12.39 -12.52 19.27
N ARG A 69 12.19 -13.34 20.32
CA ARG A 69 13.06 -13.36 21.52
C ARG A 69 13.24 -11.97 22.14
N PHE A 70 12.13 -11.23 22.25
CA PHE A 70 12.07 -9.88 22.82
C PHE A 70 12.91 -8.83 22.05
N LYS A 71 13.16 -9.04 20.75
CA LYS A 71 13.76 -8.07 19.84
C LYS A 71 12.69 -7.38 18.98
N ARG A 72 12.91 -6.09 18.66
CA ARG A 72 12.01 -5.30 17.79
C ARG A 72 12.22 -5.58 16.30
N HIS A 73 12.77 -6.76 15.95
CA HIS A 73 13.07 -7.13 14.58
C HIS A 73 11.78 -7.30 13.77
N ASN A 74 11.63 -6.57 12.68
CA ASN A 74 10.51 -6.60 11.72
C ASN A 74 9.11 -6.60 12.39
N LEU A 75 8.97 -5.95 13.55
CA LEU A 75 7.76 -6.00 14.38
C LEU A 75 6.49 -5.52 13.65
N PHE A 76 6.65 -4.64 12.66
CA PHE A 76 5.56 -4.06 11.87
C PHE A 76 5.54 -4.54 10.41
N GLU A 77 6.46 -5.44 10.01
CA GLU A 77 6.51 -6.03 8.68
C GLU A 77 5.76 -7.36 8.59
N VAL A 78 5.25 -7.83 9.73
CA VAL A 78 4.54 -9.10 9.84
C VAL A 78 3.28 -8.96 10.68
N ASP A 79 2.23 -9.71 10.31
CA ASP A 79 0.97 -9.83 11.04
C ASP A 79 0.57 -11.29 11.16
N ILE A 80 0.00 -11.67 12.31
CA ILE A 80 -0.36 -13.05 12.63
C ILE A 80 -1.87 -13.26 12.75
N ALA A 81 -2.65 -12.19 12.77
CA ALA A 81 -4.11 -12.18 12.87
C ALA A 81 -4.64 -13.13 13.97
N ASN A 82 -3.99 -13.10 15.14
CA ASN A 82 -4.34 -13.95 16.29
C ASN A 82 -5.48 -13.35 17.14
N THR A 83 -5.85 -12.10 16.87
CA THR A 83 -6.92 -11.38 17.55
C THR A 83 -7.65 -10.48 16.54
N GLY A 84 -8.92 -10.18 16.80
CA GLY A 84 -9.72 -9.35 15.90
C GLY A 84 -11.15 -9.18 16.43
N ILE A 85 -11.96 -8.47 15.64
CA ILE A 85 -13.34 -8.12 15.94
C ILE A 85 -14.27 -9.05 15.16
N ASP A 86 -15.34 -9.52 15.80
CA ASP A 86 -16.36 -10.28 15.10
C ASP A 86 -17.35 -9.32 14.43
N VAL A 87 -17.23 -9.20 13.11
CA VAL A 87 -18.08 -8.33 12.30
C VAL A 87 -19.35 -9.02 11.79
N THR A 88 -19.45 -10.35 11.94
CA THR A 88 -20.56 -11.13 11.37
C THR A 88 -21.90 -10.87 12.06
N GLU A 89 -21.88 -10.32 13.27
CA GLU A 89 -23.08 -9.96 14.02
C GLU A 89 -23.60 -8.54 13.72
N LEU A 90 -22.80 -7.71 13.05
CA LEU A 90 -23.18 -6.34 12.73
C LEU A 90 -24.32 -6.28 11.70
N PRO A 91 -25.21 -5.29 11.81
CA PRO A 91 -26.30 -5.08 10.85
C PRO A 91 -25.80 -4.94 9.41
N GLU A 92 -24.70 -4.19 9.21
CA GLU A 92 -24.08 -3.94 7.91
C GLU A 92 -23.59 -5.23 7.26
N PHE A 93 -23.04 -6.15 8.06
CA PHE A 93 -22.64 -7.46 7.58
C PHE A 93 -23.85 -8.32 7.19
N LYS A 94 -24.88 -8.34 8.06
CA LYS A 94 -26.11 -9.15 7.84
C LYS A 94 -26.86 -8.69 6.60
N GLN A 95 -26.91 -7.39 6.33
CA GLN A 95 -27.60 -6.79 5.18
C GLN A 95 -26.81 -6.90 3.86
N ALA A 96 -25.50 -7.05 3.92
CA ALA A 96 -24.66 -7.10 2.72
C ALA A 96 -24.90 -8.37 1.88
N ASP A 97 -25.02 -8.23 0.58
CA ASP A 97 -25.07 -9.35 -0.36
C ASP A 97 -23.67 -9.91 -0.67
N ILE A 98 -22.66 -9.04 -0.66
CA ILE A 98 -21.26 -9.37 -0.98
C ILE A 98 -20.34 -8.76 0.10
N ILE A 99 -19.37 -9.52 0.53
CA ILE A 99 -18.31 -9.05 1.44
C ILE A 99 -17.02 -8.86 0.63
N HIS A 100 -16.48 -7.64 0.68
CA HIS A 100 -15.25 -7.30 -0.02
C HIS A 100 -14.16 -6.93 0.99
N LEU A 101 -13.20 -7.83 1.16
CA LEU A 101 -12.05 -7.65 2.06
C LEU A 101 -10.93 -6.89 1.34
N HIS A 102 -10.31 -5.94 2.03
CA HIS A 102 -9.09 -5.26 1.60
C HIS A 102 -7.96 -5.57 2.59
N TRP A 103 -7.43 -4.55 3.27
CA TRP A 103 -6.38 -4.74 4.27
C TRP A 103 -6.99 -4.81 5.67
N VAL A 104 -7.01 -5.99 6.27
CA VAL A 104 -7.80 -6.30 7.49
C VAL A 104 -6.91 -6.71 8.68
N ASN A 105 -5.66 -6.32 8.66
CA ASN A 105 -4.62 -6.68 9.62
C ASN A 105 -4.61 -5.80 10.87
N GLN A 106 -3.58 -5.95 11.70
CA GLN A 106 -3.33 -5.17 12.91
C GLN A 106 -4.48 -5.22 13.93
N GLY A 107 -4.98 -6.40 14.20
CA GLY A 107 -6.01 -6.62 15.22
C GLY A 107 -7.43 -6.29 14.76
N MET A 108 -7.66 -5.99 13.46
CA MET A 108 -9.01 -5.80 12.95
C MET A 108 -9.74 -7.14 12.79
N LEU A 109 -9.22 -8.06 11.98
CA LEU A 109 -9.77 -9.40 11.83
C LEU A 109 -8.72 -10.46 12.19
N SER A 110 -9.13 -11.45 12.97
CA SER A 110 -8.31 -12.64 13.18
C SER A 110 -8.63 -13.73 12.15
N LEU A 111 -7.77 -14.75 12.05
CA LEU A 111 -8.05 -15.93 11.22
C LEU A 111 -9.38 -16.59 11.60
N LYS A 112 -9.77 -16.55 12.90
CA LYS A 112 -11.05 -17.07 13.37
C LYS A 112 -12.22 -16.26 12.78
N GLN A 113 -12.16 -14.94 12.78
CA GLN A 113 -13.19 -14.09 12.18
C GLN A 113 -13.24 -14.23 10.66
N LEU A 114 -12.09 -14.30 9.99
CA LEU A 114 -12.03 -14.56 8.56
C LEU A 114 -12.71 -15.89 8.19
N ARG A 115 -12.50 -16.95 9.01
CA ARG A 115 -13.20 -18.22 8.85
C ARG A 115 -14.71 -18.08 9.03
N LYS A 116 -15.18 -17.31 10.02
CA LYS A 116 -16.61 -17.02 10.21
C LYS A 116 -17.21 -16.30 9.02
N ILE A 117 -16.52 -15.28 8.49
CA ILE A 117 -16.96 -14.53 7.32
C ILE A 117 -17.13 -15.46 6.13
N THR A 118 -16.16 -16.32 5.85
CA THR A 118 -16.23 -17.26 4.71
C THR A 118 -17.24 -18.38 4.92
N ALA A 119 -17.53 -18.74 6.15
CA ALA A 119 -18.56 -19.73 6.50
C ALA A 119 -19.99 -19.15 6.54
N SER A 120 -20.16 -17.84 6.38
CA SER A 120 -21.50 -17.20 6.41
C SER A 120 -22.39 -17.51 5.22
N GLY A 121 -21.85 -18.13 4.19
CA GLY A 121 -22.53 -18.38 2.90
C GLY A 121 -22.57 -17.20 1.95
N LYS A 122 -22.11 -16.01 2.37
CA LYS A 122 -22.05 -14.82 1.51
C LYS A 122 -20.84 -14.90 0.56
N PRO A 123 -20.98 -14.44 -0.70
CA PRO A 123 -19.84 -14.28 -1.61
C PRO A 123 -18.78 -13.39 -1.00
N VAL A 124 -17.50 -13.83 -1.02
CA VAL A 124 -16.36 -13.09 -0.50
C VAL A 124 -15.37 -12.79 -1.62
N VAL A 125 -15.07 -11.53 -1.82
CA VAL A 125 -14.00 -11.02 -2.67
C VAL A 125 -12.88 -10.50 -1.76
N TRP A 126 -11.61 -10.75 -2.10
CA TRP A 126 -10.48 -10.19 -1.36
C TRP A 126 -9.50 -9.51 -2.30
N THR A 127 -9.47 -8.17 -2.25
CA THR A 127 -8.46 -7.40 -2.96
C THR A 127 -7.18 -7.37 -2.14
N MET A 128 -6.13 -7.97 -2.69
CA MET A 128 -4.81 -8.08 -2.08
C MET A 128 -3.96 -6.86 -2.42
N HIS A 129 -3.55 -6.12 -1.38
CA HIS A 129 -2.66 -4.97 -1.52
C HIS A 129 -1.19 -5.31 -1.26
N ASP A 130 -0.95 -6.45 -0.63
CA ASP A 130 0.35 -7.02 -0.33
C ASP A 130 0.29 -8.56 -0.34
N MET A 131 1.37 -9.22 0.07
CA MET A 131 1.48 -10.68 0.03
C MET A 131 0.87 -11.39 1.25
N TRP A 132 0.40 -10.65 2.28
CA TRP A 132 -0.05 -11.28 3.52
C TRP A 132 -1.15 -12.33 3.34
N PRO A 133 -2.15 -12.18 2.45
CA PRO A 133 -3.20 -13.19 2.27
C PRO A 133 -2.66 -14.56 1.89
N PHE A 134 -1.54 -14.63 1.16
CA PHE A 134 -0.98 -15.86 0.62
C PHE A 134 0.41 -16.22 1.15
N THR A 135 0.91 -15.53 2.19
CA THR A 135 2.12 -15.89 2.95
C THR A 135 1.76 -16.39 4.35
N GLY A 136 2.75 -16.79 5.14
CA GLY A 136 2.53 -17.09 6.56
C GLY A 136 2.16 -15.83 7.35
N ILE A 137 3.07 -14.87 7.42
CA ILE A 137 2.94 -13.70 8.28
C ILE A 137 3.40 -12.39 7.63
N CYS A 138 4.17 -12.43 6.54
CA CYS A 138 4.82 -11.23 5.97
C CYS A 138 3.94 -10.53 4.93
N HIS A 139 4.01 -9.19 4.92
CA HIS A 139 3.39 -8.35 3.89
C HIS A 139 4.18 -8.34 2.60
N TYR A 140 5.50 -8.46 2.69
CA TYR A 140 6.42 -8.65 1.58
C TYR A 140 7.44 -9.72 1.94
N ALA A 141 7.65 -10.65 1.01
CA ALA A 141 8.51 -11.81 1.23
C ALA A 141 9.98 -11.56 0.89
N ASP A 142 10.31 -10.42 0.28
CA ASP A 142 11.61 -10.12 -0.32
C ASP A 142 12.04 -11.29 -1.23
N ASP A 143 13.24 -11.85 -1.06
CA ASP A 143 13.75 -12.99 -1.84
C ASP A 143 13.27 -14.35 -1.32
N CYS A 144 12.34 -14.38 -0.35
CA CYS A 144 11.85 -15.62 0.25
C CYS A 144 10.72 -16.24 -0.58
N ALA A 145 10.93 -17.42 -1.16
CA ALA A 145 9.93 -18.17 -1.91
C ALA A 145 9.23 -19.28 -1.09
N ARG A 146 9.38 -19.33 0.25
CA ARG A 146 8.82 -20.41 1.07
C ARG A 146 7.29 -20.48 1.09
N TYR A 147 6.61 -19.39 0.75
CA TYR A 147 5.14 -19.40 0.62
C TYR A 147 4.66 -20.32 -0.54
N GLU A 148 5.53 -20.67 -1.47
CA GLU A 148 5.23 -21.56 -2.60
C GLU A 148 5.11 -23.04 -2.15
N THR A 149 5.85 -23.44 -1.11
CA THR A 149 5.92 -24.84 -0.63
C THR A 149 5.49 -25.03 0.81
N GLY A 150 5.41 -23.93 1.58
CA GLY A 150 5.04 -23.93 3.00
C GLY A 150 5.99 -23.08 3.84
N CYS A 151 5.48 -22.04 4.49
CA CYS A 151 6.28 -21.15 5.32
C CYS A 151 6.85 -21.89 6.55
N SER A 152 8.15 -21.76 6.75
CA SER A 152 8.92 -22.20 7.91
C SER A 152 10.29 -21.52 7.89
N HIS A 153 11.09 -21.58 8.96
CA HIS A 153 12.41 -20.94 9.04
C HIS A 153 12.36 -19.50 8.50
N CYS A 154 11.39 -18.72 9.02
CA CYS A 154 11.03 -17.44 8.43
C CYS A 154 12.16 -16.41 8.57
N PRO A 155 12.65 -15.80 7.47
CA PRO A 155 13.73 -14.81 7.52
C PRO A 155 13.27 -13.49 8.18
N LYS A 156 11.96 -13.23 8.23
CA LYS A 156 11.39 -12.06 8.91
C LYS A 156 11.36 -12.21 10.44
N LEU A 157 11.60 -13.40 10.98
CA LEU A 157 11.73 -13.63 12.42
C LEU A 157 13.20 -13.58 12.85
N TYR A 158 13.43 -13.11 14.07
CA TYR A 158 14.79 -13.01 14.62
C TYR A 158 15.50 -14.36 14.65
N GLY A 159 16.74 -14.42 14.14
CA GLY A 159 17.52 -15.66 14.03
C GLY A 159 17.07 -16.60 12.91
N LYS A 160 16.41 -16.07 11.88
CA LYS A 160 15.91 -16.79 10.69
C LYS A 160 14.87 -17.88 10.99
N GLY A 161 14.15 -17.72 12.10
CA GLY A 161 13.07 -18.65 12.48
C GLY A 161 13.51 -20.10 12.76
N ARG A 162 12.54 -21.02 12.80
CA ARG A 162 12.72 -22.47 13.05
C ARG A 162 11.73 -23.26 12.18
N ALA A 163 11.87 -24.59 12.13
CA ALA A 163 10.98 -25.48 11.38
C ALA A 163 9.48 -25.31 11.72
N HIS A 164 9.15 -25.11 13.00
CA HIS A 164 7.77 -24.90 13.47
C HIS A 164 7.65 -23.52 14.16
N ASP A 165 8.14 -22.50 13.50
CA ASP A 165 8.08 -21.11 13.97
C ASP A 165 6.67 -20.51 13.86
N LEU A 166 6.55 -19.23 14.20
CA LEU A 166 5.27 -18.52 14.14
C LEU A 166 4.71 -18.45 12.70
N ALA A 167 5.57 -18.28 11.69
CA ALA A 167 5.15 -18.27 10.30
C ALA A 167 4.59 -19.61 9.84
N TRP A 168 5.20 -20.72 10.25
CA TRP A 168 4.69 -22.06 9.99
C TRP A 168 3.31 -22.28 10.62
N LYS A 169 3.14 -21.87 11.89
CA LYS A 169 1.86 -22.02 12.59
C LYS A 169 0.73 -21.27 11.88
N VAL A 170 0.96 -20.01 11.57
CA VAL A 170 -0.03 -19.17 10.89
C VAL A 170 -0.31 -19.68 9.47
N PHE A 171 0.73 -20.09 8.73
CA PHE A 171 0.57 -20.67 7.40
C PHE A 171 -0.31 -21.94 7.43
N ARG A 172 -0.10 -22.83 8.38
CA ARG A 172 -0.91 -24.04 8.56
C ARG A 172 -2.37 -23.72 8.88
N GLN A 173 -2.61 -22.74 9.73
CA GLN A 173 -3.98 -22.27 10.03
C GLN A 173 -4.65 -21.67 8.81
N LYS A 174 -3.92 -20.86 8.02
CA LYS A 174 -4.42 -20.32 6.75
C LYS A 174 -4.71 -21.45 5.76
N ALA A 175 -3.82 -22.43 5.60
CA ALA A 175 -3.99 -23.54 4.67
C ALA A 175 -5.27 -24.33 4.97
N GLN A 176 -5.51 -24.67 6.24
CA GLN A 176 -6.73 -25.37 6.66
C GLN A 176 -7.98 -24.55 6.32
N TRP A 177 -8.02 -23.28 6.66
CA TRP A 177 -9.14 -22.40 6.38
C TRP A 177 -9.34 -22.16 4.87
N MET A 178 -8.25 -21.88 4.14
CA MET A 178 -8.29 -21.60 2.71
C MET A 178 -8.83 -22.80 1.91
N ALA A 179 -8.48 -24.02 2.28
CA ALA A 179 -9.00 -25.23 1.63
C ALA A 179 -10.54 -25.27 1.61
N GLU A 180 -11.18 -24.84 2.69
CA GLU A 180 -12.64 -24.83 2.88
C GLU A 180 -13.32 -23.59 2.31
N SER A 181 -12.57 -22.53 2.01
CA SER A 181 -13.13 -21.22 1.61
C SER A 181 -13.37 -21.10 0.11
N ASN A 182 -14.40 -20.36 -0.28
CA ASN A 182 -14.68 -19.98 -1.67
C ASN A 182 -14.46 -18.48 -1.88
N ILE A 183 -13.25 -18.00 -1.57
CA ILE A 183 -12.86 -16.61 -1.76
C ILE A 183 -12.42 -16.39 -3.20
N ARG A 184 -12.86 -15.28 -3.80
CA ARG A 184 -12.31 -14.77 -5.06
C ARG A 184 -11.24 -13.72 -4.75
N PHE A 185 -10.00 -13.98 -5.15
CA PHE A 185 -8.88 -13.09 -4.91
C PHE A 185 -8.66 -12.15 -6.09
N VAL A 186 -8.45 -10.88 -5.76
CA VAL A 186 -8.09 -9.83 -6.73
C VAL A 186 -6.71 -9.31 -6.35
N ALA A 187 -5.76 -9.38 -7.26
CA ALA A 187 -4.45 -8.75 -7.10
C ALA A 187 -4.45 -7.38 -7.80
N CYS A 188 -3.92 -6.34 -7.16
CA CYS A 188 -3.87 -5.01 -7.76
C CYS A 188 -2.88 -4.93 -8.93
N SER A 189 -1.88 -5.84 -9.01
CA SER A 189 -0.90 -5.89 -10.08
C SER A 189 -0.74 -7.30 -10.66
N ARG A 190 -0.27 -7.40 -11.91
CA ARG A 190 0.12 -8.67 -12.53
C ARG A 190 1.27 -9.34 -11.79
N TRP A 191 2.18 -8.53 -11.24
CA TRP A 191 3.25 -9.03 -10.38
C TRP A 191 2.70 -9.76 -9.16
N LEU A 192 1.79 -9.14 -8.41
CA LEU A 192 1.18 -9.74 -7.23
C LEU A 192 0.33 -10.97 -7.58
N GLU A 193 -0.41 -10.92 -8.70
CA GLU A 193 -1.16 -12.07 -9.23
C GLU A 193 -0.22 -13.25 -9.50
N GLY A 194 0.92 -13.01 -10.17
CA GLY A 194 1.93 -14.04 -10.47
C GLY A 194 2.49 -14.70 -9.22
N LEU A 195 2.78 -13.91 -8.16
CA LEU A 195 3.23 -14.43 -6.87
C LEU A 195 2.12 -15.19 -6.14
N ALA A 196 0.91 -14.65 -6.13
CA ALA A 196 -0.25 -15.28 -5.49
C ALA A 196 -0.56 -16.65 -6.09
N ARG A 197 -0.51 -16.79 -7.42
CA ARG A 197 -0.73 -18.07 -8.12
C ARG A 197 0.32 -19.13 -7.81
N LYS A 198 1.55 -18.75 -7.43
CA LYS A 198 2.61 -19.67 -6.99
C LYS A 198 2.42 -20.14 -5.55
N SER A 199 1.64 -19.42 -4.75
CA SER A 199 1.47 -19.76 -3.34
C SER A 199 0.68 -21.06 -3.14
N LEU A 200 1.19 -21.93 -2.28
CA LEU A 200 0.49 -23.14 -1.85
C LEU A 200 -0.89 -22.84 -1.22
N LEU A 201 -1.05 -21.69 -0.55
CA LEU A 201 -2.34 -21.30 0.06
C LEU A 201 -3.43 -21.00 -0.97
N LEU A 202 -3.07 -20.52 -2.16
CA LEU A 202 -4.03 -20.15 -3.19
C LEU A 202 -4.06 -21.14 -4.36
N GLN A 203 -3.43 -22.29 -4.21
CA GLN A 203 -3.49 -23.35 -5.21
C GLN A 203 -4.94 -23.78 -5.46
N GLY A 204 -5.38 -23.75 -6.71
CA GLY A 204 -6.77 -24.03 -7.09
C GLY A 204 -7.78 -22.93 -6.77
N LYS A 205 -7.37 -21.78 -6.23
CA LYS A 205 -8.26 -20.63 -6.00
C LYS A 205 -8.32 -19.72 -7.23
N HIS A 206 -9.45 -19.02 -7.36
CA HIS A 206 -9.61 -18.01 -8.40
C HIS A 206 -8.83 -16.74 -8.01
N VAL A 207 -7.79 -16.43 -8.79
CA VAL A 207 -7.00 -15.18 -8.63
C VAL A 207 -7.05 -14.44 -9.96
N THR A 208 -7.38 -13.15 -9.93
CA THR A 208 -7.41 -12.26 -11.10
C THR A 208 -6.72 -10.95 -10.81
N ASN A 209 -6.25 -10.27 -11.85
CA ASN A 209 -5.68 -8.93 -11.74
C ASN A 209 -6.73 -7.87 -12.07
N ILE A 210 -6.94 -6.93 -11.14
CA ILE A 210 -7.73 -5.70 -11.36
C ILE A 210 -6.96 -4.55 -10.69
N PRO A 211 -6.43 -3.60 -11.46
CA PRO A 211 -5.72 -2.44 -10.91
C PRO A 211 -6.59 -1.55 -10.03
N ASN A 212 -5.95 -0.76 -9.15
CA ASN A 212 -6.65 0.20 -8.32
C ASN A 212 -7.35 1.27 -9.17
N ALA A 213 -8.57 1.66 -8.76
CA ALA A 213 -9.33 2.73 -9.39
C ALA A 213 -8.70 4.11 -9.11
N ILE A 214 -8.88 5.04 -10.06
CA ILE A 214 -8.54 6.45 -9.93
C ILE A 214 -9.70 7.30 -10.44
N ASN A 215 -9.98 8.42 -9.77
CA ASN A 215 -10.97 9.40 -10.21
C ASN A 215 -10.33 10.38 -11.20
N THR A 216 -10.48 10.14 -12.49
CA THR A 216 -9.92 11.00 -13.55
C THR A 216 -10.64 12.34 -13.71
N GLN A 217 -11.80 12.54 -13.08
CA GLN A 217 -12.44 13.87 -13.01
C GLN A 217 -11.74 14.76 -11.98
N LEU A 218 -11.13 14.19 -10.96
CA LEU A 218 -10.35 14.89 -9.96
C LEU A 218 -8.86 15.00 -10.39
N TYR A 219 -8.26 13.86 -10.73
CA TYR A 219 -6.86 13.78 -11.18
C TYR A 219 -6.81 13.95 -12.69
N HIS A 220 -6.54 15.16 -13.16
CA HIS A 220 -6.41 15.51 -14.56
C HIS A 220 -5.39 16.65 -14.75
N PRO A 221 -4.85 16.85 -15.95
CA PRO A 221 -3.93 17.94 -16.24
C PRO A 221 -4.57 19.32 -16.00
N GLN A 222 -3.83 20.22 -15.35
CA GLN A 222 -4.21 21.61 -15.06
C GLN A 222 -3.13 22.59 -15.56
N ASP A 223 -3.43 23.90 -15.52
CA ASP A 223 -2.43 24.93 -15.82
C ASP A 223 -1.30 24.93 -14.78
N LYS A 224 -0.15 24.39 -15.17
CA LYS A 224 1.05 24.26 -14.34
C LYS A 224 1.48 25.61 -13.74
N GLN A 225 1.42 26.68 -14.49
CA GLN A 225 1.87 27.99 -14.01
C GLN A 225 0.91 28.59 -12.98
N ALA A 226 -0.38 28.41 -13.18
CA ALA A 226 -1.38 28.82 -12.19
C ALA A 226 -1.23 28.04 -10.89
N VAL A 227 -1.02 26.72 -10.98
CA VAL A 227 -0.83 25.87 -9.81
C VAL A 227 0.48 26.18 -9.09
N ARG A 228 1.58 26.43 -9.81
CA ARG A 228 2.86 26.85 -9.20
C ARG A 228 2.73 28.15 -8.41
N ARG A 229 2.03 29.15 -8.97
CA ARG A 229 1.74 30.40 -8.24
C ARG A 229 0.94 30.15 -6.96
N LYS A 230 -0.08 29.28 -7.03
CA LYS A 230 -0.90 28.89 -5.87
C LYS A 230 -0.09 28.23 -4.76
N LEU A 231 0.89 27.40 -5.12
CA LEU A 231 1.74 26.66 -4.19
C LEU A 231 3.02 27.41 -3.78
N GLY A 232 3.29 28.60 -4.34
CA GLY A 232 4.52 29.35 -4.09
C GLY A 232 5.77 28.69 -4.68
N LEU A 233 5.62 27.93 -5.77
CA LEU A 233 6.72 27.24 -6.45
C LEU A 233 7.28 28.07 -7.60
N PRO A 234 8.58 27.95 -7.96
CA PRO A 234 9.20 28.72 -9.03
C PRO A 234 8.60 28.37 -10.40
N ALA A 235 8.39 29.40 -11.21
CA ALA A 235 7.81 29.24 -12.54
C ALA A 235 8.80 28.70 -13.59
N ASP A 236 10.09 28.98 -13.40
CA ASP A 236 11.18 28.79 -14.36
C ASP A 236 12.07 27.57 -14.13
N ARG A 237 11.85 26.85 -13.02
CA ARG A 237 12.63 25.63 -12.69
C ARG A 237 11.95 24.35 -13.13
N LYS A 238 12.74 23.33 -13.46
CA LYS A 238 12.27 21.95 -13.58
C LYS A 238 12.13 21.33 -12.20
N LEU A 239 10.95 20.80 -11.87
CA LEU A 239 10.65 20.30 -10.55
C LEU A 239 10.46 18.76 -10.59
N ILE A 240 11.24 18.08 -9.75
CA ILE A 240 11.16 16.63 -9.55
C ILE A 240 10.38 16.39 -8.26
N LEU A 241 9.32 15.59 -8.30
CA LEU A 241 8.53 15.19 -7.12
C LEU A 241 8.96 13.82 -6.62
N PHE A 242 9.21 13.71 -5.32
CA PHE A 242 9.24 12.47 -4.57
C PHE A 242 8.17 12.52 -3.47
N GLY A 243 7.35 11.45 -3.38
CA GLY A 243 6.25 11.40 -2.41
C GLY A 243 6.12 10.05 -1.74
N SER A 244 6.00 10.08 -0.40
CA SER A 244 5.70 8.90 0.42
C SER A 244 5.07 9.31 1.75
N MET A 245 4.47 8.37 2.48
CA MET A 245 3.92 8.68 3.81
C MET A 245 5.02 9.22 4.77
N LYS A 246 6.22 8.65 4.67
CA LYS A 246 7.43 9.05 5.40
C LYS A 246 8.60 9.01 4.43
N THR A 247 9.23 10.15 4.16
CA THR A 247 10.29 10.25 3.14
C THR A 247 11.50 9.39 3.48
N THR A 248 11.78 9.17 4.76
CA THR A 248 12.87 8.34 5.26
C THR A 248 12.55 6.82 5.30
N ASP A 249 11.41 6.38 4.75
CA ASP A 249 11.12 4.94 4.59
C ASP A 249 12.10 4.33 3.58
N LYS A 250 13.01 3.49 4.06
CA LYS A 250 14.05 2.84 3.23
C LYS A 250 13.47 2.05 2.06
N ARG A 251 12.28 1.44 2.24
CA ARG A 251 11.60 0.72 1.18
C ARG A 251 11.21 1.62 0.00
N LYS A 252 11.00 2.92 0.26
CA LYS A 252 10.67 3.92 -0.76
C LYS A 252 11.89 4.47 -1.50
N GLY A 253 13.11 4.17 -1.00
CA GLY A 253 14.36 4.33 -1.76
C GLY A 253 14.81 5.78 -1.94
N VAL A 254 14.48 6.70 -1.00
CA VAL A 254 14.90 8.10 -1.10
C VAL A 254 16.43 8.24 -1.25
N ASP A 255 17.20 7.32 -0.66
CA ASP A 255 18.67 7.32 -0.75
C ASP A 255 19.14 7.24 -2.21
N TYR A 256 18.44 6.48 -3.07
CA TYR A 256 18.74 6.41 -4.51
C TYR A 256 18.41 7.70 -5.25
N LEU A 257 17.32 8.37 -4.87
CA LEU A 257 17.01 9.70 -5.42
C LEU A 257 18.11 10.70 -5.06
N ILE A 258 18.57 10.71 -3.80
CA ILE A 258 19.63 11.59 -3.32
C ILE A 258 20.90 11.34 -4.13
N GLU A 259 21.32 10.09 -4.26
CA GLU A 259 22.50 9.71 -5.02
C GLU A 259 22.37 10.11 -6.52
N ALA A 260 21.23 9.82 -7.14
CA ALA A 260 20.96 10.22 -8.52
C ALA A 260 21.01 11.74 -8.71
N CYS A 261 20.51 12.52 -7.74
CA CYS A 261 20.59 13.99 -7.78
C CYS A 261 22.04 14.48 -7.68
N HIS A 262 22.89 13.86 -6.86
CA HIS A 262 24.31 14.20 -6.79
C HIS A 262 25.04 13.87 -8.09
N LEU A 263 24.76 12.71 -8.69
CA LEU A 263 25.33 12.31 -9.99
C LEU A 263 24.89 13.29 -11.09
N LEU A 264 23.59 13.61 -11.13
CA LEU A 264 23.03 14.51 -12.11
C LEU A 264 23.67 15.91 -12.04
N LEU A 265 23.86 16.44 -10.83
CA LEU A 265 24.49 17.75 -10.64
C LEU A 265 25.98 17.75 -10.98
N ARG A 266 26.68 16.63 -10.67
CA ARG A 266 28.09 16.45 -11.07
C ARG A 266 28.27 16.49 -12.59
N ASP A 267 27.39 15.79 -13.31
CA ASP A 267 27.49 15.64 -14.76
C ASP A 267 26.86 16.85 -15.52
N HIS A 268 25.96 17.58 -14.87
CA HIS A 268 25.19 18.72 -15.38
C HIS A 268 25.11 19.87 -14.37
N PRO A 269 26.23 20.59 -14.10
CA PRO A 269 26.27 21.64 -13.06
C PRO A 269 25.28 22.78 -13.31
N GLU A 270 24.91 23.03 -14.57
CA GLU A 270 23.93 24.07 -14.95
C GLU A 270 22.53 23.81 -14.37
N LEU A 271 22.24 22.60 -13.93
CA LEU A 271 20.94 22.25 -13.32
C LEU A 271 20.79 22.78 -11.89
N GLU A 272 21.84 23.19 -11.22
CA GLU A 272 21.76 23.74 -9.85
C GLU A 272 20.77 24.92 -9.76
N SER A 273 20.82 25.83 -10.73
CA SER A 273 19.92 26.98 -10.82
C SER A 273 18.61 26.70 -11.54
N ARG A 274 18.51 25.59 -12.32
CA ARG A 274 17.40 25.30 -13.24
C ARG A 274 16.49 24.17 -12.77
N ALA A 275 16.90 23.40 -11.74
CA ALA A 275 16.12 22.31 -11.20
C ALA A 275 15.86 22.48 -9.70
N GLY A 276 14.89 21.71 -9.18
CA GLY A 276 14.56 21.64 -7.76
C GLY A 276 13.81 20.35 -7.45
N VAL A 277 13.76 19.98 -6.17
CA VAL A 277 13.08 18.78 -5.71
C VAL A 277 11.90 19.17 -4.81
N VAL A 278 10.74 18.67 -5.12
CA VAL A 278 9.54 18.75 -4.28
C VAL A 278 9.46 17.47 -3.45
N LEU A 279 9.42 17.61 -2.14
CA LEU A 279 9.32 16.50 -1.21
C LEU A 279 7.95 16.49 -0.55
N MET A 280 7.23 15.39 -0.65
CA MET A 280 5.91 15.21 -0.06
C MET A 280 5.91 14.03 0.92
N GLY A 281 5.66 14.30 2.20
CA GLY A 281 5.59 13.30 3.26
C GLY A 281 6.15 13.77 4.58
N LYS A 282 5.96 12.96 5.63
CA LYS A 282 6.55 13.22 6.94
C LYS A 282 8.08 13.13 6.85
N GLN A 283 8.77 13.90 7.69
CA GLN A 283 10.24 13.96 7.77
C GLN A 283 10.92 14.38 6.44
N ALA A 284 10.26 15.21 5.64
CA ALA A 284 10.81 15.72 4.38
C ALA A 284 12.09 16.54 4.61
N GLU A 285 12.20 17.25 5.72
CA GLU A 285 13.38 18.05 6.10
C GLU A 285 14.66 17.21 6.22
N GLU A 286 14.56 16.00 6.81
CA GLU A 286 15.70 15.09 6.93
C GLU A 286 16.23 14.66 5.55
N SER A 287 15.33 14.40 4.59
CA SER A 287 15.72 14.06 3.22
C SER A 287 16.21 15.27 2.43
N ALA A 288 15.60 16.45 2.63
CA ALA A 288 15.97 17.70 1.98
C ALA A 288 17.41 18.11 2.31
N ALA A 289 17.85 17.92 3.56
CA ALA A 289 19.21 18.26 3.99
C ALA A 289 20.31 17.46 3.26
N LEU A 290 19.97 16.36 2.60
CA LEU A 290 20.91 15.48 1.89
C LEU A 290 20.88 15.71 0.37
N LEU A 291 19.90 16.45 -0.14
CA LEU A 291 19.76 16.72 -1.57
C LEU A 291 20.60 17.92 -2.01
N PRO A 292 21.25 17.86 -3.18
CA PRO A 292 22.11 18.96 -3.67
C PRO A 292 21.31 20.08 -4.37
N PHE A 293 20.00 19.88 -4.60
CA PHE A 293 19.12 20.85 -5.23
C PHE A 293 18.29 21.62 -4.20
N THR A 294 17.77 22.79 -4.60
CA THR A 294 16.75 23.50 -3.81
C THR A 294 15.55 22.60 -3.57
N CYS A 295 15.15 22.42 -2.31
CA CYS A 295 14.03 21.57 -1.92
C CYS A 295 12.81 22.40 -1.51
N TYR A 296 11.63 21.91 -1.90
CA TYR A 296 10.33 22.49 -1.59
C TYR A 296 9.53 21.44 -0.82
N ASN A 297 9.38 21.64 0.49
CA ASN A 297 8.69 20.68 1.37
C ASN A 297 7.19 20.93 1.35
N MET A 298 6.40 19.91 1.04
CA MET A 298 4.93 19.95 0.98
C MET A 298 4.27 19.24 2.17
N ASP A 299 5.05 18.75 3.12
CA ASP A 299 4.60 17.97 4.25
C ASP A 299 3.79 16.72 3.87
N TYR A 300 3.10 16.13 4.83
CA TYR A 300 2.19 15.01 4.59
C TYR A 300 0.81 15.55 4.21
N VAL A 301 0.43 15.37 2.96
CA VAL A 301 -0.82 15.87 2.38
C VAL A 301 -1.89 14.77 2.39
N THR A 302 -3.06 15.08 2.95
CA THR A 302 -4.24 14.21 2.97
C THR A 302 -5.39 14.74 2.14
N ASP A 303 -5.36 16.03 1.79
CA ASP A 303 -6.33 16.66 0.90
C ASP A 303 -6.04 16.30 -0.55
N GLU A 304 -6.98 15.63 -1.21
CA GLU A 304 -6.81 15.17 -2.59
C GLU A 304 -6.71 16.34 -3.59
N HIS A 305 -7.39 17.48 -3.36
CA HIS A 305 -7.24 18.65 -4.22
C HIS A 305 -5.83 19.23 -4.16
N ARG A 306 -5.26 19.30 -2.95
CA ARG A 306 -3.87 19.73 -2.78
C ARG A 306 -2.87 18.72 -3.39
N LEU A 307 -3.17 17.42 -3.34
CA LEU A 307 -2.37 16.40 -4.03
C LEU A 307 -2.39 16.61 -5.54
N VAL A 308 -3.56 16.86 -6.13
CA VAL A 308 -3.71 17.17 -7.57
C VAL A 308 -2.92 18.42 -7.94
N ASP A 309 -2.98 19.48 -7.14
CA ASP A 309 -2.17 20.69 -7.35
C ASP A 309 -0.66 20.35 -7.36
N ILE A 310 -0.18 19.57 -6.38
CA ILE A 310 1.25 19.20 -6.30
C ILE A 310 1.69 18.38 -7.53
N TYR A 311 0.90 17.39 -7.96
CA TYR A 311 1.22 16.65 -9.18
C TYR A 311 1.25 17.56 -10.41
N ASN A 312 0.29 18.48 -10.58
CA ASN A 312 0.25 19.40 -11.71
C ASN A 312 1.36 20.48 -11.69
N ALA A 313 1.97 20.74 -10.52
CA ALA A 313 3.04 21.73 -10.39
C ALA A 313 4.41 21.21 -10.85
N VAL A 314 4.62 19.91 -10.95
CA VAL A 314 5.94 19.31 -11.20
C VAL A 314 6.12 18.89 -12.67
N ASP A 315 7.34 18.56 -13.05
CA ASP A 315 7.68 18.11 -14.39
C ASP A 315 7.97 16.61 -14.45
N LEU A 316 8.31 16.01 -13.31
CA LEU A 316 8.67 14.60 -13.22
C LEU A 316 8.29 14.04 -11.84
N TYR A 317 7.73 12.86 -11.80
CA TYR A 317 7.55 12.10 -10.57
C TYR A 317 8.55 10.96 -10.50
N VAL A 318 9.29 10.83 -9.37
CA VAL A 318 10.30 9.80 -9.18
C VAL A 318 9.92 8.92 -7.99
N THR A 319 9.89 7.61 -8.20
CA THR A 319 9.63 6.60 -7.17
C THR A 319 10.65 5.48 -7.23
N PRO A 320 11.81 5.62 -6.56
CA PRO A 320 12.86 4.61 -6.54
C PRO A 320 12.56 3.51 -5.49
N SER A 321 11.30 3.12 -5.40
CA SER A 321 10.87 2.09 -4.43
C SER A 321 11.60 0.77 -4.66
N LEU A 322 12.12 0.20 -3.57
CA LEU A 322 12.81 -1.10 -3.60
C LEU A 322 11.82 -2.28 -3.63
N GLN A 323 10.59 -2.02 -3.22
CA GLN A 323 9.50 -2.99 -3.28
C GLN A 323 8.15 -2.26 -3.21
N ASP A 324 7.32 -2.45 -4.20
CA ASP A 324 5.96 -1.91 -4.23
C ASP A 324 5.05 -2.80 -5.09
N ASN A 325 3.78 -2.90 -4.70
CA ASN A 325 2.81 -3.68 -5.47
C ASN A 325 2.27 -2.85 -6.66
N LEU A 326 1.50 -1.81 -6.36
CA LEU A 326 0.94 -0.89 -7.35
C LEU A 326 0.82 0.49 -6.68
N PRO A 327 1.88 1.32 -6.70
CA PRO A 327 1.87 2.59 -6.01
C PRO A 327 0.83 3.55 -6.61
N ASN A 328 -0.16 3.95 -5.80
CA ASN A 328 -1.21 4.89 -6.20
C ASN A 328 -0.61 6.22 -6.73
N THR A 329 0.51 6.63 -6.16
CA THR A 329 1.22 7.86 -6.53
C THR A 329 1.67 7.91 -8.00
N ILE A 330 2.00 6.76 -8.61
CA ILE A 330 2.28 6.69 -10.06
C ILE A 330 0.98 6.93 -10.86
N VAL A 331 -0.12 6.25 -10.47
CA VAL A 331 -1.41 6.43 -11.15
C VAL A 331 -1.87 7.88 -11.05
N GLU A 332 -1.72 8.49 -9.89
CA GLU A 332 -2.08 9.88 -9.60
C GLU A 332 -1.26 10.85 -10.45
N ALA A 333 0.05 10.68 -10.49
CA ALA A 333 0.95 11.51 -11.31
C ALA A 333 0.62 11.39 -12.81
N MET A 334 0.45 10.16 -13.30
CA MET A 334 0.11 9.90 -14.71
C MET A 334 -1.27 10.45 -15.08
N ALA A 335 -2.27 10.35 -14.20
CA ALA A 335 -3.59 10.93 -14.43
C ALA A 335 -3.52 12.47 -14.55
N CYS A 336 -2.56 13.10 -13.87
CA CYS A 336 -2.25 14.54 -14.01
C CYS A 336 -1.33 14.85 -15.22
N GLY A 337 -0.99 13.85 -16.05
CA GLY A 337 -0.14 14.04 -17.24
C GLY A 337 1.36 14.14 -16.92
N ILE A 338 1.81 13.71 -15.76
CA ILE A 338 3.20 13.81 -15.32
C ILE A 338 3.94 12.50 -15.61
N PRO A 339 5.05 12.52 -16.36
CA PRO A 339 5.88 11.35 -16.60
C PRO A 339 6.48 10.83 -15.29
N CYS A 340 6.67 9.50 -15.21
CA CYS A 340 7.14 8.84 -14.01
C CYS A 340 8.46 8.10 -14.25
N VAL A 341 9.35 8.14 -13.25
CA VAL A 341 10.56 7.31 -13.22
C VAL A 341 10.47 6.37 -12.02
N GLY A 342 10.73 5.09 -12.25
CA GLY A 342 10.73 4.08 -11.20
C GLY A 342 11.64 2.90 -11.52
N PHE A 343 11.98 2.11 -10.51
CA PHE A 343 12.76 0.89 -10.71
C PHE A 343 11.91 -0.23 -11.33
N ASN A 344 12.60 -1.14 -12.04
CA ASN A 344 12.04 -2.39 -12.55
C ASN A 344 11.77 -3.36 -11.40
N VAL A 345 10.76 -3.07 -10.57
CA VAL A 345 10.42 -3.85 -9.38
C VAL A 345 8.91 -3.87 -9.13
N GLY A 346 8.41 -5.01 -8.66
CA GLY A 346 7.01 -5.14 -8.28
C GLY A 346 6.04 -4.90 -9.44
N GLY A 347 5.01 -4.11 -9.18
CA GLY A 347 4.02 -3.70 -10.20
C GLY A 347 4.38 -2.41 -10.93
N ILE A 348 5.50 -1.76 -10.64
CA ILE A 348 5.90 -0.49 -11.28
C ILE A 348 6.05 -0.64 -12.81
N PRO A 349 6.72 -1.67 -13.36
CA PRO A 349 6.89 -1.82 -14.80
C PRO A 349 5.59 -2.05 -15.58
N GLN A 350 4.50 -2.46 -14.92
CA GLN A 350 3.22 -2.58 -15.62
C GLN A 350 2.50 -1.23 -15.80
N MET A 351 2.93 -0.19 -15.05
CA MET A 351 2.33 1.14 -15.04
C MET A 351 3.10 2.10 -15.96
N ILE A 352 4.42 1.96 -16.00
CA ILE A 352 5.31 2.83 -16.77
C ILE A 352 5.65 2.12 -18.09
N ASP A 353 5.17 2.69 -19.20
CA ASP A 353 5.58 2.32 -20.55
C ASP A 353 6.90 3.06 -20.86
N HIS A 354 8.00 2.28 -20.85
CA HIS A 354 9.37 2.79 -20.92
C HIS A 354 9.59 3.66 -22.17
N LEU A 355 10.10 4.87 -21.98
CA LEU A 355 10.34 5.90 -22.99
C LEU A 355 9.07 6.50 -23.64
N HIS A 356 7.88 6.09 -23.22
CA HIS A 356 6.63 6.65 -23.73
C HIS A 356 5.95 7.56 -22.70
N ASN A 357 5.61 7.05 -21.52
CA ASN A 357 5.00 7.83 -20.45
C ASN A 357 5.90 7.97 -19.20
N GLY A 358 7.15 7.51 -19.30
CA GLY A 358 8.13 7.57 -18.24
C GLY A 358 9.36 6.73 -18.51
N TYR A 359 10.11 6.42 -17.45
CA TYR A 359 11.33 5.63 -17.52
C TYR A 359 11.37 4.55 -16.45
N VAL A 360 11.58 3.32 -16.86
CA VAL A 360 11.84 2.19 -15.97
C VAL A 360 13.33 1.99 -15.89
N ALA A 361 13.92 2.31 -14.74
CA ALA A 361 15.35 2.14 -14.48
C ALA A 361 15.64 0.71 -14.01
N GLU A 362 16.86 0.24 -14.25
CA GLU A 362 17.33 -1.02 -13.69
C GLU A 362 17.28 -1.00 -12.17
N TYR A 363 17.00 -2.15 -11.56
CA TYR A 363 16.85 -2.23 -10.10
C TYR A 363 18.17 -1.92 -9.40
N ARG A 364 18.17 -0.88 -8.57
CA ARG A 364 19.34 -0.39 -7.82
C ARG A 364 20.49 0.09 -8.70
N SER A 365 20.21 0.56 -9.90
CA SER A 365 21.22 1.17 -10.78
C SER A 365 21.42 2.63 -10.45
#